data_dac65d032f2b9c93f8c9585e62402194
#
_entry.id   dac65d032f2b9c93f8c9585e62402194
#
_cell.length_a   1.000
_cell.length_b   1.000
_cell.length_c   1.000
_cell.angle_alpha   90.00
_cell.angle_beta   90.00
_cell.angle_gamma   90.00
#
_symmetry.space_group_name_H-M   'P 1'
#
loop_
_entity.id
_entity.type
_entity.pdbx_description
1 polymer ?
#
loop_
_entity_poly.entity_id
_entity_poly.type
_entity_poly.pdbx_seq_one_letter_code
_entity_poly.pdbx_strand_id
1 'polypeptide(L)'
;MQDKIRILVGYDASLQSKKALNEAITIAKKFSGFIKVISVYGRGYREKAETSVIEVKEALRREKVEYEVELVQGSNPAKILEAAAKKENSDLIAVGSRGLGNTASMLLGSVSRQIVSNAQCNVLVVKNQ
;
A
#
# COMPACT_ATOMS: atom_id res chain seq x y z
N MET A 1 -5.15 3.76 -25.80
CA MET A 1 -5.18 4.50 -24.56
C MET A 1 -5.36 3.60 -23.36
N GLN A 2 -4.66 3.88 -22.32
CA GLN A 2 -4.71 3.09 -21.11
C GLN A 2 -5.85 3.54 -20.24
N ASP A 3 -6.75 2.63 -19.94
CA ASP A 3 -7.91 2.95 -19.12
C ASP A 3 -7.91 2.22 -17.78
N LYS A 4 -6.85 1.45 -17.52
CA LYS A 4 -6.77 0.75 -16.23
C LYS A 4 -6.32 1.69 -15.14
N ILE A 5 -7.04 1.68 -14.04
CA ILE A 5 -6.59 2.43 -12.87
C ILE A 5 -5.36 1.71 -12.29
N ARG A 6 -4.37 2.48 -11.90
CA ARG A 6 -3.14 1.96 -11.32
C ARG A 6 -3.09 2.36 -9.84
N ILE A 7 -3.11 1.37 -8.97
CA ILE A 7 -3.19 1.59 -7.53
C ILE A 7 -1.92 1.10 -6.86
N LEU A 8 -1.32 1.96 -6.05
CA LEU A 8 -0.16 1.60 -5.24
C LEU A 8 -0.64 1.39 -3.81
N VAL A 9 -0.31 0.25 -3.22
CA VAL A 9 -0.69 -0.07 -1.85
C VAL A 9 0.56 -0.16 -0.99
N GLY A 10 0.59 0.60 0.10
CA GLY A 10 1.63 0.46 1.10
C GLY A 10 1.18 -0.56 2.14
N TYR A 11 1.99 -1.59 2.37
CA TYR A 11 1.59 -2.72 3.20
C TYR A 11 2.63 -3.00 4.27
N ASP A 12 2.21 -3.02 5.53
CA ASP A 12 3.10 -3.33 6.66
C ASP A 12 2.52 -4.43 7.55
N ALA A 13 1.53 -5.17 7.05
CA ALA A 13 0.86 -6.25 7.76
C ALA A 13 0.00 -5.78 8.95
N SER A 14 -0.17 -4.48 9.14
CA SER A 14 -1.10 -3.96 10.13
C SER A 14 -2.53 -4.21 9.66
N LEU A 15 -3.47 -4.19 10.59
CA LEU A 15 -4.87 -4.37 10.25
C LEU A 15 -5.33 -3.32 9.24
N GLN A 16 -4.91 -2.07 9.43
CA GLN A 16 -5.29 -1.00 8.53
C GLN A 16 -4.72 -1.20 7.13
N SER A 17 -3.46 -1.68 7.02
CA SER A 17 -2.90 -1.91 5.69
C SER A 17 -3.57 -3.09 5.00
N LYS A 18 -4.04 -4.08 5.76
CA LYS A 18 -4.82 -5.18 5.19
C LYS A 18 -6.15 -4.68 4.64
N LYS A 19 -6.78 -3.76 5.37
CA LYS A 19 -8.03 -3.14 4.90
C LYS A 19 -7.78 -2.29 3.66
N ALA A 20 -6.66 -1.58 3.62
CA ALA A 20 -6.30 -0.79 2.45
C ALA A 20 -6.13 -1.67 1.22
N LEU A 21 -5.48 -2.82 1.39
CA LEU A 21 -5.33 -3.78 0.30
C LEU A 21 -6.69 -4.26 -0.19
N ASN A 22 -7.59 -4.59 0.74
CA ASN A 22 -8.92 -5.06 0.36
C ASN A 22 -9.71 -4.00 -0.39
N GLU A 23 -9.61 -2.74 0.03
CA GLU A 23 -10.26 -1.65 -0.69
C GLU A 23 -9.69 -1.49 -2.10
N ALA A 24 -8.37 -1.59 -2.21
CA ALA A 24 -7.71 -1.50 -3.52
C ALA A 24 -8.17 -2.63 -4.44
N ILE A 25 -8.30 -3.85 -3.89
CA ILE A 25 -8.79 -4.98 -4.67
C ILE A 25 -10.21 -4.72 -5.18
N THR A 26 -11.07 -4.19 -4.32
CA THR A 26 -12.45 -3.86 -4.71
C THR A 26 -12.46 -2.86 -5.88
N ILE A 27 -11.65 -1.81 -5.77
CA ILE A 27 -11.57 -0.80 -6.81
C ILE A 27 -11.02 -1.40 -8.11
N ALA A 28 -9.94 -2.17 -8.00
CA ALA A 28 -9.32 -2.77 -9.16
C ALA A 28 -10.28 -3.71 -9.90
N LYS A 29 -11.07 -4.46 -9.16
CA LYS A 29 -12.02 -5.37 -9.79
C LYS A 29 -13.11 -4.60 -10.54
N LYS A 30 -13.54 -3.48 -10.00
CA LYS A 30 -14.59 -2.68 -10.63
C LYS A 30 -14.10 -1.95 -11.88
N PHE A 31 -12.84 -1.56 -11.89
CA PHE A 31 -12.29 -0.71 -12.95
C PHE A 31 -11.18 -1.38 -13.73
N SER A 32 -11.07 -2.69 -13.64
CA SER A 32 -10.05 -3.46 -14.36
C SER A 32 -8.64 -2.93 -14.08
N GLY A 33 -8.35 -2.67 -12.80
CA GLY A 33 -7.13 -2.00 -12.42
C GLY A 33 -5.95 -2.93 -12.22
N PHE A 34 -4.80 -2.29 -12.00
CA PHE A 34 -3.54 -2.96 -11.66
C PHE A 34 -3.12 -2.52 -10.25
N ILE A 35 -2.70 -3.47 -9.44
CA ILE A 35 -2.24 -3.17 -8.07
C ILE A 35 -0.76 -3.45 -7.93
N LYS A 36 -0.02 -2.44 -7.48
CA LYS A 36 1.36 -2.59 -7.05
C LYS A 36 1.38 -2.52 -5.54
N VAL A 37 1.83 -3.58 -4.89
CA VAL A 37 1.97 -3.58 -3.43
C VAL A 37 3.45 -3.42 -3.09
N ILE A 38 3.76 -2.48 -2.22
CA ILE A 38 5.11 -2.29 -1.72
C ILE A 38 5.11 -2.46 -0.22
N SER A 39 5.99 -3.34 0.26
CA SER A 39 6.24 -3.52 1.68
C SER A 39 7.64 -3.01 1.96
N VAL A 40 7.73 -1.96 2.76
CA VAL A 40 9.01 -1.38 3.16
C VAL A 40 9.42 -1.99 4.48
N TYR A 41 10.65 -2.49 4.55
CA TYR A 41 11.13 -3.13 5.78
C TYR A 41 12.47 -2.53 6.18
N GLY A 42 12.75 -2.57 7.49
CA GLY A 42 14.00 -2.10 8.02
C GLY A 42 15.08 -3.18 7.99
N ARG A 43 16.31 -2.75 8.29
CA ARG A 43 17.43 -3.68 8.34
C ARG A 43 17.14 -4.81 9.32
N GLY A 44 17.37 -6.04 8.89
CA GLY A 44 17.16 -7.23 9.73
C GLY A 44 15.75 -7.80 9.67
N TYR A 45 14.85 -7.18 8.92
CA TYR A 45 13.44 -7.59 8.87
C TYR A 45 13.01 -8.17 7.52
N ARG A 46 13.96 -8.45 6.63
CA ARG A 46 13.61 -8.94 5.30
C ARG A 46 12.83 -10.26 5.35
N GLU A 47 13.28 -11.19 6.18
CA GLU A 47 12.62 -12.50 6.24
C GLU A 47 11.18 -12.37 6.73
N LYS A 48 10.96 -11.51 7.73
CA LYS A 48 9.63 -11.26 8.24
C LYS A 48 8.75 -10.62 7.17
N ALA A 49 9.32 -9.69 6.41
CA ALA A 49 8.59 -9.04 5.32
C ALA A 49 8.23 -10.04 4.23
N GLU A 50 9.15 -10.93 3.87
CA GLU A 50 8.88 -11.97 2.88
C GLU A 50 7.72 -12.85 3.31
N THR A 51 7.69 -13.23 4.57
CA THR A 51 6.60 -14.05 5.10
C THR A 51 5.27 -13.30 5.05
N SER A 52 5.29 -12.02 5.42
CA SER A 52 4.05 -11.25 5.52
C SER A 52 3.38 -11.04 4.16
N VAL A 53 4.15 -11.01 3.06
CA VAL A 53 3.54 -10.78 1.75
C VAL A 53 3.04 -12.06 1.08
N ILE A 54 3.26 -13.22 1.68
CA ILE A 54 2.72 -14.46 1.13
C ILE A 54 1.19 -14.38 1.06
N GLU A 55 0.56 -13.92 2.15
CA GLU A 55 -0.89 -13.74 2.18
C GLU A 55 -1.36 -12.74 1.14
N VAL A 56 -0.57 -11.68 0.93
CA VAL A 56 -0.90 -10.65 -0.04
C VAL A 56 -0.97 -11.25 -1.45
N LYS A 57 0.06 -12.02 -1.81
CA LYS A 57 0.12 -12.63 -3.12
C LYS A 57 -1.02 -13.63 -3.33
N GLU A 58 -1.34 -14.39 -2.28
CA GLU A 58 -2.44 -15.35 -2.37
C GLU A 58 -3.78 -14.64 -2.56
N ALA A 59 -4.00 -13.55 -1.83
CA ALA A 59 -5.22 -12.79 -1.95
C ALA A 59 -5.40 -12.21 -3.35
N LEU A 60 -4.33 -11.63 -3.88
CA LEU A 60 -4.39 -11.02 -5.20
C LEU A 60 -4.61 -12.06 -6.31
N ARG A 61 -3.96 -13.22 -6.17
CA ARG A 61 -4.13 -14.30 -7.14
C ARG A 61 -5.55 -14.84 -7.10
N ARG A 62 -6.09 -15.02 -5.89
CA ARG A 62 -7.44 -15.53 -5.72
C ARG A 62 -8.49 -14.59 -6.31
N GLU A 63 -8.25 -13.29 -6.18
CA GLU A 63 -9.18 -12.29 -6.67
C GLU A 63 -9.01 -11.99 -8.17
N LYS A 64 -7.99 -12.59 -8.80
CA LYS A 64 -7.77 -12.46 -10.24
C LYS A 64 -7.54 -11.02 -10.69
N VAL A 65 -6.80 -10.27 -9.88
CA VAL A 65 -6.42 -8.90 -10.18
C VAL A 65 -5.00 -8.91 -10.69
N GLU A 66 -4.69 -8.10 -11.70
CA GLU A 66 -3.31 -7.92 -12.12
C GLU A 66 -2.53 -7.25 -11.00
N TYR A 67 -1.34 -7.79 -10.69
CA TYR A 67 -0.61 -7.27 -9.54
C TYR A 67 0.88 -7.47 -9.65
N GLU A 68 1.59 -6.73 -8.82
CA GLU A 68 3.00 -6.90 -8.59
C GLU A 68 3.26 -6.61 -7.12
N VAL A 69 4.15 -7.38 -6.48
CA VAL A 69 4.50 -7.17 -5.08
C VAL A 69 6.01 -6.98 -4.98
N GLU A 70 6.41 -5.91 -4.32
CA GLU A 70 7.83 -5.60 -4.18
C GLU A 70 8.17 -5.34 -2.71
N LEU A 71 9.31 -5.88 -2.27
CA LEU A 71 9.86 -5.62 -0.95
C LEU A 71 10.99 -4.62 -1.11
N VAL A 72 10.97 -3.55 -0.32
CA VAL A 72 11.98 -2.50 -0.40
C VAL A 72 12.56 -2.25 0.98
N GLN A 73 13.88 -2.33 1.11
CA GLN A 73 14.53 -2.00 2.37
C GLN A 73 14.71 -0.49 2.46
N GLY A 74 14.32 0.09 3.59
CA GLY A 74 14.49 1.51 3.78
C GLY A 74 13.94 1.96 5.11
N SER A 75 14.26 3.20 5.48
CA SER A 75 13.84 3.77 6.76
C SER A 75 12.76 4.83 6.63
N ASN A 76 12.39 5.20 5.42
CA ASN A 76 11.34 6.21 5.22
C ASN A 76 10.29 5.70 4.25
N PRO A 77 9.32 4.93 4.77
CA PRO A 77 8.30 4.33 3.91
C PRO A 77 7.52 5.34 3.06
N ALA A 78 7.19 6.50 3.65
CA ALA A 78 6.41 7.49 2.91
C ALA A 78 7.13 7.95 1.65
N LYS A 79 8.42 8.27 1.77
CA LYS A 79 9.20 8.72 0.62
C LYS A 79 9.34 7.63 -0.43
N ILE A 80 9.51 6.39 0.01
CA ILE A 80 9.62 5.26 -0.91
C ILE A 80 8.33 5.09 -1.69
N LEU A 81 7.20 5.17 -1.00
CA LEU A 81 5.90 5.03 -1.64
C LEU A 81 5.61 6.19 -2.60
N GLU A 82 5.95 7.40 -2.20
CA GLU A 82 5.76 8.57 -3.06
C GLU A 82 6.57 8.47 -4.35
N ALA A 83 7.83 8.06 -4.21
CA ALA A 83 8.71 7.90 -5.36
C ALA A 83 8.20 6.78 -6.28
N ALA A 84 7.75 5.69 -5.69
CA ALA A 84 7.22 4.58 -6.47
C ALA A 84 5.95 4.97 -7.22
N ALA A 85 5.07 5.72 -6.57
CA ALA A 85 3.83 6.17 -7.22
C ALA A 85 4.14 7.01 -8.44
N LYS A 86 5.13 7.88 -8.33
CA LYS A 86 5.53 8.72 -9.45
C LYS A 86 6.14 7.90 -10.58
N LYS A 87 7.03 6.97 -10.23
CA LYS A 87 7.69 6.12 -11.22
C LYS A 87 6.70 5.21 -11.93
N GLU A 88 5.74 4.69 -11.19
CA GLU A 88 4.76 3.75 -11.73
C GLU A 88 3.56 4.44 -12.39
N ASN A 89 3.51 5.74 -12.34
CA ASN A 89 2.35 6.52 -12.83
C ASN A 89 1.07 6.06 -12.14
N SER A 90 1.12 5.92 -10.83
CA SER A 90 -0.04 5.49 -10.07
C SER A 90 -1.11 6.57 -10.06
N ASP A 91 -2.35 6.14 -10.17
CA ASP A 91 -3.49 7.05 -10.09
C ASP A 91 -3.96 7.23 -8.66
N LEU A 92 -3.65 6.26 -7.80
CA LEU A 92 -4.15 6.24 -6.43
C LEU A 92 -3.13 5.53 -5.54
N ILE A 93 -2.87 6.11 -4.37
CA ILE A 93 -2.12 5.42 -3.33
C ILE A 93 -3.12 5.05 -2.24
N ALA A 94 -3.15 3.77 -1.85
CA ALA A 94 -4.01 3.32 -0.75
C ALA A 94 -3.13 2.90 0.42
N VAL A 95 -3.37 3.48 1.58
CA VAL A 95 -2.62 3.18 2.80
C VAL A 95 -3.57 3.14 3.98
N GLY A 96 -3.18 2.42 5.03
CA GLY A 96 -3.93 2.47 6.28
C GLY A 96 -3.71 3.79 6.98
N SER A 97 -4.68 4.20 7.79
CA SER A 97 -4.57 5.46 8.52
C SER A 97 -3.45 5.41 9.53
N ARG A 98 -3.14 4.22 10.09
CA ARG A 98 -2.05 4.00 11.02
C ARG A 98 -1.43 2.65 10.71
N GLY A 99 -0.14 2.53 11.00
CA GLY A 99 0.54 1.27 10.84
C GLY A 99 0.87 0.63 12.17
N LEU A 100 1.80 -0.30 12.14
CA LEU A 100 2.29 -0.95 13.35
C LEU A 100 3.00 0.07 14.22
N GLY A 101 2.80 -0.02 15.52
CA GLY A 101 3.48 0.84 16.49
C GLY A 101 2.92 2.22 16.67
N ASN A 102 1.89 2.61 15.95
CA ASN A 102 1.27 3.91 16.15
C ASN A 102 0.34 3.91 17.34
N THR A 103 0.20 5.06 17.98
CA THR A 103 -0.67 5.19 19.14
C THR A 103 -2.12 5.39 18.72
N ALA A 104 -3.03 5.00 19.60
CA ALA A 104 -4.45 5.13 19.31
C ALA A 104 -4.92 6.58 19.30
N SER A 105 -4.15 7.48 19.91
CA SER A 105 -4.55 8.89 19.99
C SER A 105 -4.33 9.66 18.68
N MET A 106 -3.63 9.09 17.71
CA MET A 106 -3.34 9.78 16.46
C MET A 106 -4.39 9.43 15.41
N LEU A 107 -4.91 10.46 14.73
CA LEU A 107 -5.86 10.25 13.64
C LEU A 107 -5.18 9.61 12.43
N LEU A 108 -3.98 10.10 12.09
CA LEU A 108 -3.18 9.54 11.01
C LEU A 108 -1.80 9.20 11.55
N GLY A 109 -1.24 8.12 11.06
CA GLY A 109 0.14 7.76 11.35
C GLY A 109 1.10 8.65 10.56
N SER A 110 2.39 8.52 10.88
CA SER A 110 3.40 9.35 10.22
C SER A 110 3.46 9.10 8.71
N VAL A 111 3.35 7.85 8.30
CA VAL A 111 3.44 7.52 6.87
C VAL A 111 2.25 8.08 6.11
N SER A 112 1.03 7.82 6.58
CA SER A 112 -0.16 8.29 5.88
C SER A 112 -0.22 9.81 5.85
N ARG A 113 0.20 10.47 6.93
CA ARG A 113 0.22 11.93 6.98
C ARG A 113 1.16 12.53 5.94
N GLN A 114 2.36 11.97 5.83
CA GLN A 114 3.32 12.45 4.86
C GLN A 114 2.83 12.23 3.43
N ILE A 115 2.25 11.07 3.18
CA ILE A 115 1.75 10.77 1.84
C ILE A 115 0.62 11.71 1.44
N VAL A 116 -0.32 11.95 2.36
CA VAL A 116 -1.42 12.88 2.08
C VAL A 116 -0.88 14.27 1.75
N SER A 117 0.17 14.70 2.45
CA SER A 117 0.73 16.03 2.24
C SER A 117 1.54 16.16 0.95
N ASN A 118 2.22 15.09 0.55
CA ASN A 118 3.25 15.19 -0.48
C ASN A 118 2.96 14.45 -1.78
N ALA A 119 2.04 13.51 -1.79
CA ALA A 119 1.78 12.74 -3.00
C ALA A 119 1.18 13.62 -4.10
N GLN A 120 1.53 13.30 -5.34
CA GLN A 120 1.02 14.04 -6.50
C GLN A 120 -0.22 13.41 -7.09
N CYS A 121 -0.61 12.24 -6.62
CA CYS A 121 -1.84 11.57 -7.06
C CYS A 121 -2.82 11.52 -5.88
N ASN A 122 -4.00 10.99 -6.15
CA ASN A 122 -5.01 10.82 -5.12
C ASN A 122 -4.55 9.82 -4.06
N VAL A 123 -5.02 10.02 -2.84
CA VAL A 123 -4.64 9.15 -1.72
C VAL A 123 -5.91 8.68 -1.02
N LEU A 124 -6.01 7.38 -0.87
CA LEU A 124 -7.08 6.76 -0.08
C LEU A 124 -6.49 6.32 1.24
N VAL A 125 -6.98 6.90 2.32
CA VAL A 125 -6.53 6.54 3.67
C VAL A 125 -7.63 5.70 4.29
N VAL A 126 -7.32 4.44 4.60
CA VAL A 126 -8.33 3.50 5.10
C VAL A 126 -8.25 3.44 6.61
N LYS A 127 -9.35 3.75 7.26
CA LYS A 127 -9.43 3.80 8.70
C LYS A 127 -9.85 2.46 9.28
N ASN A 128 -9.49 2.24 10.53
CA ASN A 128 -9.97 1.10 11.27
C ASN A 128 -11.33 1.46 11.87
N GLN A 129 -12.30 0.62 11.61
CA GLN A 129 -13.65 0.81 12.14
C GLN A 129 -13.86 -0.06 13.37
#